data_bd79bed7d3de0c42695fbd2f04bb3196
#
_entry.id   bd79bed7d3de0c42695fbd2f04bb3196
#
_cell.length_a   1.000
_cell.length_b   1.000
_cell.length_c   1.000
_cell.angle_alpha   90.00
_cell.angle_beta   90.00
_cell.angle_gamma   90.00
#
_symmetry.space_group_name_H-M   'P 1'
#
loop_
_entity.id
_entity.type
_entity.pdbx_description
1 polymer ?
#
loop_
_entity_poly.entity_id
_entity_poly.type
_entity_poly.pdbx_seq_one_letter_code
_entity_poly.pdbx_strand_id
1 'polypeptide(L)'
;MKRYDIIVVGGGFSGVAAAIAAAREGCSVLIVEKGNALGGAAVNSLVIPFMPNSTRINGVMTELSAGLFKTIRDKLEENGAMKGPLFLEEELKFILNDMIREVGVDLLYHAYIFAAKKNDEHIESITVATKSGPMELYADYFVDCTGDAQLAFLSDCPVVLGREPDHLCQPMTLCFRLGNVDVEAFYRTKEDMKQKYREAKARGELINPREDVLLFKSPIHNVMHFNTTRVVKLDPTNPEDVTKAEIFARDQIREIIDFMKKNGDGLDNCFLMSSAAEIGVRESRMIVGDYVLTESDCRAFKKFEDSISACNYDIDIHNPEGAGTSHYFFPEGEYYTVPYRSLIPKTVNNMLVAGRCISSDHGAQASYRIMPSVCCIGEAAGVAIALAAKNRTGTRNIDVNELQSILRHYGAFIGI
;
A
#
# COMPACT_ATOMS: atom_id res chain seq x y z
N MET A 1 12.94 -22.86 19.71
CA MET A 1 12.12 -21.78 19.13
C MET A 1 11.22 -22.38 18.07
N LYS A 2 10.03 -21.82 17.87
CA LYS A 2 9.11 -22.27 16.82
C LYS A 2 9.71 -21.88 15.47
N ARG A 3 9.75 -22.83 14.52
CA ARG A 3 10.11 -22.60 13.12
C ARG A 3 8.82 -22.61 12.29
N TYR A 4 8.72 -21.71 11.36
CA TYR A 4 7.57 -21.60 10.44
C TYR A 4 7.98 -22.07 9.04
N ASP A 5 7.04 -22.49 8.24
CA ASP A 5 7.29 -22.67 6.81
C ASP A 5 7.52 -21.32 6.15
N ILE A 6 6.71 -20.31 6.54
CA ILE A 6 6.75 -18.97 5.93
C ILE A 6 6.67 -17.89 7.01
N ILE A 7 7.53 -16.87 6.92
CA ILE A 7 7.37 -15.60 7.63
C ILE A 7 7.04 -14.49 6.62
N VAL A 8 5.93 -13.80 6.86
CA VAL A 8 5.52 -12.58 6.13
C VAL A 8 5.90 -11.37 6.96
N VAL A 9 6.74 -10.49 6.43
CA VAL A 9 7.19 -9.27 7.11
C VAL A 9 6.40 -8.08 6.60
N GLY A 10 5.61 -7.48 7.48
CA GLY A 10 4.67 -6.39 7.18
C GLY A 10 3.22 -6.88 7.07
N GLY A 11 2.33 -6.26 7.87
CA GLY A 11 0.91 -6.60 7.97
C GLY A 11 -0.02 -5.67 7.17
N GLY A 12 0.47 -5.04 6.09
CA GLY A 12 -0.35 -4.29 5.14
C GLY A 12 -1.26 -5.19 4.29
N PHE A 13 -2.00 -4.62 3.34
CA PHE A 13 -2.90 -5.40 2.47
C PHE A 13 -2.20 -6.56 1.76
N SER A 14 -0.97 -6.33 1.25
CA SER A 14 -0.19 -7.39 0.60
C SER A 14 0.23 -8.48 1.57
N GLY A 15 0.65 -8.11 2.80
CA GLY A 15 1.09 -9.08 3.79
C GLY A 15 -0.04 -9.93 4.35
N VAL A 16 -1.19 -9.32 4.64
CA VAL A 16 -2.40 -10.06 5.06
C VAL A 16 -2.83 -11.04 3.96
N ALA A 17 -2.87 -10.58 2.70
CA ALA A 17 -3.26 -11.43 1.60
C ALA A 17 -2.27 -12.57 1.37
N ALA A 18 -0.96 -12.29 1.46
CA ALA A 18 0.08 -13.31 1.32
C ALA A 18 -0.01 -14.37 2.42
N ALA A 19 -0.21 -13.95 3.66
CA ALA A 19 -0.31 -14.87 4.78
C ALA A 19 -1.56 -15.75 4.71
N ILE A 20 -2.72 -15.17 4.38
CA ILE A 20 -3.97 -15.92 4.22
C ILE A 20 -3.83 -16.94 3.07
N ALA A 21 -3.30 -16.51 1.92
CA ALA A 21 -3.14 -17.37 0.77
C ALA A 21 -2.19 -18.54 1.06
N ALA A 22 -1.05 -18.27 1.70
CA ALA A 22 -0.10 -19.31 2.09
C ALA A 22 -0.67 -20.29 3.12
N ALA A 23 -1.43 -19.80 4.09
CA ALA A 23 -2.09 -20.66 5.10
C ALA A 23 -3.18 -21.54 4.49
N ARG A 24 -3.96 -21.02 3.52
CA ARG A 24 -4.94 -21.82 2.75
C ARG A 24 -4.28 -22.96 2.00
N GLU A 25 -3.04 -22.78 1.58
CA GLU A 25 -2.21 -23.82 0.96
C GLU A 25 -1.59 -24.80 1.98
N GLY A 26 -1.88 -24.67 3.28
CA GLY A 26 -1.49 -25.62 4.33
C GLY A 26 -0.13 -25.32 4.97
N CYS A 27 0.46 -24.16 4.73
CA CYS A 27 1.73 -23.75 5.36
C CYS A 27 1.49 -23.15 6.75
N SER A 28 2.43 -23.37 7.67
CA SER A 28 2.50 -22.64 8.93
C SER A 28 3.07 -21.24 8.69
N VAL A 29 2.30 -20.19 9.02
CA VAL A 29 2.64 -18.80 8.68
C VAL A 29 2.67 -17.92 9.91
N LEU A 30 3.69 -17.03 9.97
CA LEU A 30 3.77 -15.94 10.93
C LEU A 30 3.76 -14.61 10.19
N ILE A 31 2.89 -13.67 10.58
CA ILE A 31 3.01 -12.24 10.21
C ILE A 31 3.82 -11.51 11.29
N VAL A 32 4.82 -10.76 10.86
CA VAL A 32 5.58 -9.82 11.70
C VAL A 32 5.20 -8.40 11.31
N GLU A 33 4.62 -7.64 12.25
CA GLU A 33 4.16 -6.27 12.01
C GLU A 33 4.77 -5.30 13.04
N LYS A 34 5.33 -4.18 12.55
CA LYS A 34 5.93 -3.13 13.40
C LYS A 34 4.89 -2.37 14.23
N GLY A 35 3.69 -2.20 13.68
CA GLY A 35 2.58 -1.49 14.29
C GLY A 35 1.79 -2.34 15.28
N ASN A 36 0.64 -1.81 15.66
CA ASN A 36 -0.33 -2.43 16.59
C ASN A 36 -1.58 -2.97 15.89
N ALA A 37 -1.63 -2.88 14.57
CA ALA A 37 -2.78 -3.31 13.78
C ALA A 37 -2.36 -3.74 12.36
N LEU A 38 -3.13 -4.64 11.77
CA LEU A 38 -3.06 -4.98 10.36
C LEU A 38 -3.72 -3.88 9.50
N GLY A 39 -3.38 -3.83 8.20
CA GLY A 39 -3.93 -2.89 7.23
C GLY A 39 -2.92 -1.86 6.70
N GLY A 40 -1.74 -1.75 7.32
CA GLY A 40 -0.65 -0.88 6.85
C GLY A 40 -1.10 0.57 6.65
N ALA A 41 -0.87 1.15 5.46
CA ALA A 41 -1.18 2.56 5.18
C ALA A 41 -2.67 2.90 5.31
N ALA A 42 -3.59 1.97 5.09
CA ALA A 42 -5.02 2.17 5.29
C ALA A 42 -5.35 2.57 6.74
N VAL A 43 -4.68 1.94 7.69
CA VAL A 43 -4.90 2.10 9.12
C VAL A 43 -3.93 3.12 9.71
N ASN A 44 -2.63 2.94 9.53
CA ASN A 44 -1.60 3.74 10.19
C ASN A 44 -1.46 5.13 9.57
N SER A 45 -1.65 5.24 8.24
CA SER A 45 -1.53 6.52 7.52
C SER A 45 -2.89 7.09 7.09
N LEU A 46 -4.00 6.47 7.50
CA LEU A 46 -5.37 6.88 7.16
C LEU A 46 -5.59 7.08 5.65
N VAL A 47 -5.03 6.21 4.81
CA VAL A 47 -5.34 6.20 3.37
C VAL A 47 -6.67 5.47 3.20
N ILE A 48 -7.78 6.25 3.28
CA ILE A 48 -9.13 5.70 3.45
C ILE A 48 -9.86 5.31 2.16
N PRO A 49 -9.75 6.02 1.02
CA PRO A 49 -10.48 5.57 -0.17
C PRO A 49 -9.82 4.33 -0.77
N PHE A 50 -10.60 3.31 -1.07
CA PHE A 50 -10.18 2.31 -2.05
C PHE A 50 -10.27 2.93 -3.44
N MET A 51 -9.17 2.93 -4.16
CA MET A 51 -9.14 3.41 -5.54
C MET A 51 -9.78 2.38 -6.46
N PRO A 52 -10.46 2.82 -7.54
CA PRO A 52 -11.08 1.89 -8.49
C PRO A 52 -10.00 1.07 -9.22
N ASN A 53 -10.27 -0.21 -9.43
CA ASN A 53 -9.49 -1.11 -10.27
C ASN A 53 -10.45 -2.04 -11.00
N SER A 54 -11.18 -1.47 -11.96
CA SER A 54 -12.19 -2.16 -12.75
C SER A 54 -12.33 -1.50 -14.11
N THR A 55 -12.73 -2.28 -15.11
CA THR A 55 -12.98 -1.77 -16.46
C THR A 55 -14.08 -2.58 -17.14
N ARG A 56 -14.62 -2.08 -18.24
CA ARG A 56 -15.66 -2.79 -19.00
C ARG A 56 -15.02 -3.65 -20.08
N ILE A 57 -15.03 -4.97 -19.90
CA ILE A 57 -14.50 -5.95 -20.85
C ILE A 57 -15.69 -6.58 -21.59
N ASN A 58 -15.70 -6.50 -22.91
CA ASN A 58 -16.81 -7.02 -23.75
C ASN A 58 -18.20 -6.55 -23.28
N GLY A 59 -18.30 -5.29 -22.85
CA GLY A 59 -19.55 -4.70 -22.37
C GLY A 59 -19.91 -5.03 -20.92
N VAL A 60 -19.17 -5.89 -20.23
CA VAL A 60 -19.39 -6.30 -18.83
C VAL A 60 -18.42 -5.58 -17.90
N MET A 61 -18.93 -4.91 -16.85
CA MET A 61 -18.07 -4.34 -15.81
C MET A 61 -17.32 -5.45 -15.10
N THR A 62 -16.01 -5.44 -15.21
CA THR A 62 -15.11 -6.47 -14.67
C THR A 62 -14.23 -5.86 -13.58
N GLU A 63 -14.31 -6.42 -12.40
CA GLU A 63 -13.41 -6.07 -11.30
C GLU A 63 -12.07 -6.77 -11.49
N LEU A 64 -10.99 -5.98 -11.57
CA LEU A 64 -9.64 -6.49 -11.75
C LEU A 64 -8.99 -6.92 -10.43
N SER A 65 -9.52 -6.44 -9.29
CA SER A 65 -9.08 -6.78 -7.94
C SER A 65 -10.05 -7.76 -7.25
N ALA A 66 -10.37 -8.85 -7.93
CA ALA A 66 -11.13 -9.98 -7.39
C ALA A 66 -10.27 -10.79 -6.37
N GLY A 67 -10.81 -11.86 -5.79
CA GLY A 67 -10.10 -12.67 -4.79
C GLY A 67 -10.17 -12.08 -3.38
N LEU A 68 -9.06 -12.11 -2.64
CA LEU A 68 -9.02 -11.66 -1.23
C LEU A 68 -9.39 -10.20 -1.03
N PHE A 69 -9.02 -9.30 -1.95
CA PHE A 69 -9.42 -7.90 -1.83
C PHE A 69 -10.95 -7.76 -1.86
N LYS A 70 -11.61 -8.44 -2.79
CA LYS A 70 -13.07 -8.46 -2.87
C LYS A 70 -13.67 -8.99 -1.56
N THR A 71 -13.13 -10.05 -0.99
CA THR A 71 -13.58 -10.61 0.29
C THR A 71 -13.48 -9.59 1.43
N ILE A 72 -12.37 -8.84 1.52
CA ILE A 72 -12.18 -7.79 2.55
C ILE A 72 -13.22 -6.68 2.36
N ARG A 73 -13.41 -6.23 1.13
CA ARG A 73 -14.39 -5.18 0.82
C ARG A 73 -15.81 -5.63 1.13
N ASP A 74 -16.21 -6.83 0.71
CA ASP A 74 -17.56 -7.36 0.95
C ASP A 74 -17.84 -7.45 2.46
N LYS A 75 -16.88 -7.90 3.28
CA LYS A 75 -17.01 -7.90 4.76
C LYS A 75 -17.19 -6.48 5.33
N LEU A 76 -16.47 -5.48 4.81
CA LEU A 76 -16.67 -4.07 5.21
C LEU A 76 -18.06 -3.54 4.83
N GLU A 77 -18.58 -3.91 3.65
CA GLU A 77 -19.92 -3.55 3.20
C GLU A 77 -21.00 -4.23 4.06
N GLU A 78 -20.87 -5.53 4.33
CA GLU A 78 -21.77 -6.31 5.19
C GLU A 78 -21.87 -5.75 6.61
N ASN A 79 -20.75 -5.26 7.16
CA ASN A 79 -20.71 -4.62 8.48
C ASN A 79 -21.16 -3.15 8.47
N GLY A 80 -21.61 -2.62 7.32
CA GLY A 80 -22.01 -1.22 7.18
C GLY A 80 -20.86 -0.22 7.34
N ALA A 81 -19.63 -0.68 7.16
CA ALA A 81 -18.41 0.09 7.38
C ALA A 81 -17.89 0.79 6.12
N MET A 82 -18.69 0.81 5.03
CA MET A 82 -18.34 1.49 3.79
C MET A 82 -19.40 2.50 3.36
N LYS A 83 -18.93 3.57 2.71
CA LYS A 83 -19.75 4.56 2.00
C LYS A 83 -19.10 4.93 0.67
N GLY A 84 -19.54 4.30 -0.41
CA GLY A 84 -18.81 4.34 -1.68
C GLY A 84 -17.41 3.73 -1.48
N PRO A 85 -16.34 4.41 -1.94
CA PRO A 85 -14.98 3.89 -1.76
C PRO A 85 -14.39 4.12 -0.36
N LEU A 86 -15.06 4.89 0.49
CA LEU A 86 -14.60 5.25 1.83
C LEU A 86 -14.99 4.18 2.84
N PHE A 87 -14.07 3.78 3.69
CA PHE A 87 -14.28 2.75 4.71
C PHE A 87 -13.90 3.25 6.11
N LEU A 88 -14.34 2.51 7.15
CA LEU A 88 -13.95 2.72 8.53
C LEU A 88 -12.73 1.85 8.85
N GLU A 89 -11.60 2.48 9.12
CA GLU A 89 -10.35 1.77 9.39
C GLU A 89 -10.39 0.98 10.70
N GLU A 90 -11.20 1.40 11.66
CA GLU A 90 -11.36 0.63 12.92
C GLU A 90 -12.03 -0.72 12.64
N GLU A 91 -13.07 -0.74 11.80
CA GLU A 91 -13.72 -1.99 11.40
C GLU A 91 -12.79 -2.86 10.55
N LEU A 92 -11.99 -2.25 9.67
CA LEU A 92 -10.99 -2.97 8.90
C LEU A 92 -9.99 -3.72 9.80
N LYS A 93 -9.56 -3.13 10.93
CA LYS A 93 -8.66 -3.80 11.90
C LYS A 93 -9.27 -5.10 12.43
N PHE A 94 -10.56 -5.08 12.81
CA PHE A 94 -11.26 -6.27 13.30
C PHE A 94 -11.38 -7.32 12.20
N ILE A 95 -11.84 -6.94 11.02
CA ILE A 95 -11.99 -7.84 9.87
C ILE A 95 -10.68 -8.54 9.53
N LEU A 96 -9.57 -7.79 9.42
CA LEU A 96 -8.28 -8.38 9.08
C LEU A 96 -7.75 -9.33 10.19
N ASN A 97 -7.93 -8.97 11.46
CA ASN A 97 -7.59 -9.87 12.57
C ASN A 97 -8.39 -11.17 12.53
N ASP A 98 -9.69 -11.08 12.28
CA ASP A 98 -10.55 -12.26 12.23
C ASP A 98 -10.18 -13.16 11.04
N MET A 99 -9.96 -12.56 9.86
CA MET A 99 -9.58 -13.32 8.66
C MET A 99 -8.26 -14.10 8.83
N ILE A 100 -7.24 -13.55 9.48
CA ILE A 100 -5.99 -14.29 9.72
C ILE A 100 -6.15 -15.38 10.77
N ARG A 101 -6.99 -15.14 11.79
CA ARG A 101 -7.29 -16.14 12.84
C ARG A 101 -8.10 -17.31 12.30
N GLU A 102 -9.06 -17.05 11.40
CA GLU A 102 -9.87 -18.08 10.74
C GLU A 102 -9.02 -19.10 9.99
N VAL A 103 -7.87 -18.70 9.44
CA VAL A 103 -6.96 -19.59 8.71
C VAL A 103 -5.75 -20.05 9.54
N GLY A 104 -5.70 -19.69 10.84
CA GLY A 104 -4.65 -20.15 11.75
C GLY A 104 -3.29 -19.50 11.56
N VAL A 105 -3.23 -18.30 11.01
CA VAL A 105 -1.99 -17.51 10.89
C VAL A 105 -1.59 -16.95 12.26
N ASP A 106 -0.33 -17.17 12.65
CA ASP A 106 0.24 -16.52 13.84
C ASP A 106 0.59 -15.06 13.55
N LEU A 107 0.51 -14.20 14.56
CA LEU A 107 0.75 -12.76 14.43
C LEU A 107 1.66 -12.25 15.56
N LEU A 108 2.65 -11.44 15.19
CA LEU A 108 3.55 -10.74 16.10
C LEU A 108 3.51 -9.24 15.82
N TYR A 109 2.83 -8.48 16.66
CA TYR A 109 2.80 -7.02 16.64
C TYR A 109 4.00 -6.41 17.39
N HIS A 110 4.24 -5.12 17.16
CA HIS A 110 5.31 -4.35 17.79
C HIS A 110 6.69 -4.99 17.59
N ALA A 111 6.90 -5.56 16.42
CA ALA A 111 8.12 -6.27 16.04
C ALA A 111 8.70 -5.65 14.76
N TYR A 112 9.72 -4.80 14.94
CA TYR A 112 10.39 -4.12 13.82
C TYR A 112 11.58 -4.93 13.34
N ILE A 113 11.58 -5.34 12.07
CA ILE A 113 12.74 -6.04 11.48
C ILE A 113 13.93 -5.10 11.34
N PHE A 114 15.12 -5.54 11.79
CA PHE A 114 16.34 -4.74 11.65
C PHE A 114 17.57 -5.54 11.20
N ALA A 115 17.48 -6.87 11.13
CA ALA A 115 18.55 -7.70 10.59
C ALA A 115 18.01 -8.97 9.92
N ALA A 116 18.73 -9.45 8.93
CA ALA A 116 18.54 -10.76 8.31
C ALA A 116 19.87 -11.51 8.29
N LYS A 117 19.84 -12.80 8.55
CA LYS A 117 21.00 -13.69 8.42
C LYS A 117 20.83 -14.50 7.15
N LYS A 118 21.80 -14.38 6.26
CA LYS A 118 21.81 -15.04 4.95
C LYS A 118 23.03 -15.93 4.82
N ASN A 119 22.85 -17.08 4.19
CA ASN A 119 23.90 -17.95 3.73
C ASN A 119 23.76 -18.11 2.21
N ASP A 120 24.71 -17.56 1.45
CA ASP A 120 24.63 -17.41 0.01
C ASP A 120 23.32 -16.73 -0.43
N GLU A 121 22.48 -17.42 -1.18
CA GLU A 121 21.19 -16.94 -1.69
C GLU A 121 20.00 -17.30 -0.79
N HIS A 122 20.25 -17.77 0.45
CA HIS A 122 19.21 -18.29 1.34
C HIS A 122 19.17 -17.53 2.65
N ILE A 123 18.02 -16.94 3.00
CA ILE A 123 17.78 -16.34 4.31
C ILE A 123 17.53 -17.47 5.31
N GLU A 124 18.35 -17.53 6.39
CA GLU A 124 18.22 -18.51 7.46
C GLU A 124 17.29 -18.03 8.59
N SER A 125 17.40 -16.75 8.94
CA SER A 125 16.63 -16.13 10.01
C SER A 125 16.52 -14.62 9.82
N ILE A 126 15.56 -14.03 10.53
CA ILE A 126 15.44 -12.58 10.67
C ILE A 126 15.49 -12.21 12.14
N THR A 127 15.96 -10.99 12.44
CA THR A 127 15.94 -10.45 13.81
C THR A 127 15.02 -9.25 13.86
N VAL A 128 14.13 -9.27 14.84
CA VAL A 128 13.19 -8.17 15.10
C VAL A 128 13.47 -7.51 16.46
N ALA A 129 13.30 -6.19 16.52
CA ALA A 129 13.33 -5.43 17.75
C ALA A 129 11.95 -5.49 18.40
N THR A 130 11.91 -5.88 19.67
CA THR A 130 10.71 -5.90 20.51
C THR A 130 10.96 -5.16 21.81
N LYS A 131 9.91 -4.91 22.60
CA LYS A 131 10.07 -4.31 23.94
C LYS A 131 10.89 -5.18 24.90
N SER A 132 11.00 -6.49 24.63
CA SER A 132 11.81 -7.43 25.41
C SER A 132 13.23 -7.59 24.89
N GLY A 133 13.63 -6.81 23.89
CA GLY A 133 14.93 -6.90 23.21
C GLY A 133 14.84 -7.58 21.85
N PRO A 134 16.01 -7.88 21.25
CA PRO A 134 16.08 -8.59 19.98
C PRO A 134 15.48 -9.99 20.08
N MET A 135 14.69 -10.37 19.05
CA MET A 135 14.14 -11.71 18.90
C MET A 135 14.50 -12.27 17.53
N GLU A 136 15.15 -13.43 17.49
CA GLU A 136 15.46 -14.13 16.26
C GLU A 136 14.32 -15.07 15.87
N LEU A 137 13.89 -15.01 14.60
CA LEU A 137 12.80 -15.78 14.04
C LEU A 137 13.27 -16.60 12.86
N TYR A 138 12.79 -17.83 12.74
CA TYR A 138 13.25 -18.81 11.78
C TYR A 138 12.10 -19.27 10.89
N ALA A 139 12.34 -19.30 9.58
CA ALA A 139 11.44 -19.90 8.60
C ALA A 139 12.24 -20.55 7.47
N ASP A 140 11.54 -21.32 6.63
CA ASP A 140 12.14 -21.85 5.41
C ASP A 140 12.02 -20.86 4.25
N TYR A 141 10.95 -20.05 4.24
CA TYR A 141 10.66 -19.03 3.23
C TYR A 141 10.18 -17.73 3.84
N PHE A 142 10.32 -16.64 3.07
CA PHE A 142 9.99 -15.29 3.51
C PHE A 142 9.21 -14.53 2.43
N VAL A 143 8.31 -13.63 2.86
CA VAL A 143 7.68 -12.64 1.98
C VAL A 143 7.92 -11.25 2.56
N ASP A 144 8.60 -10.38 1.81
CA ASP A 144 8.76 -8.97 2.17
C ASP A 144 7.54 -8.17 1.72
N CYS A 145 6.69 -7.82 2.67
CA CYS A 145 5.51 -6.98 2.51
C CYS A 145 5.61 -5.65 3.27
N THR A 146 6.84 -5.22 3.59
CA THR A 146 7.09 -4.01 4.40
C THR A 146 6.68 -2.72 3.69
N GLY A 147 6.52 -2.77 2.36
CA GLY A 147 6.27 -1.62 1.51
C GLY A 147 7.52 -0.78 1.22
N ASP A 148 8.61 -1.01 1.93
CA ASP A 148 9.89 -0.31 1.79
C ASP A 148 11.03 -1.25 1.38
N ALA A 149 10.70 -2.50 0.96
CA ALA A 149 11.66 -3.55 0.64
C ALA A 149 12.71 -3.76 1.76
N GLN A 150 12.27 -3.68 3.03
CA GLN A 150 13.18 -3.65 4.17
C GLN A 150 13.89 -4.99 4.36
N LEU A 151 13.19 -6.13 4.24
CA LEU A 151 13.82 -7.44 4.33
C LEU A 151 14.78 -7.67 3.15
N ALA A 152 14.37 -7.28 1.94
CA ALA A 152 15.19 -7.38 0.75
C ALA A 152 16.49 -6.56 0.92
N PHE A 153 16.38 -5.31 1.41
CA PHE A 153 17.53 -4.45 1.69
C PHE A 153 18.45 -5.05 2.75
N LEU A 154 17.91 -5.57 3.85
CA LEU A 154 18.67 -6.23 4.92
C LEU A 154 19.31 -7.55 4.48
N SER A 155 18.85 -8.11 3.35
CA SER A 155 19.38 -9.33 2.74
C SER A 155 20.32 -9.04 1.55
N ASP A 156 20.84 -7.81 1.44
CA ASP A 156 21.72 -7.34 0.35
C ASP A 156 21.12 -7.51 -1.06
N CYS A 157 19.81 -7.47 -1.18
CA CYS A 157 19.18 -7.44 -2.50
C CYS A 157 19.33 -6.04 -3.12
N PRO A 158 19.62 -5.94 -4.41
CA PRO A 158 19.65 -4.66 -5.11
C PRO A 158 18.29 -3.96 -5.03
N VAL A 159 18.31 -2.69 -4.66
CA VAL A 159 17.12 -1.83 -4.60
C VAL A 159 17.35 -0.52 -5.32
N VAL A 160 16.27 0.09 -5.81
CA VAL A 160 16.25 1.46 -6.33
C VAL A 160 15.38 2.33 -5.42
N LEU A 161 15.69 3.62 -5.33
CA LEU A 161 14.95 4.60 -4.56
C LEU A 161 14.45 5.68 -5.50
N GLY A 162 13.11 5.92 -5.50
CA GLY A 162 12.53 7.01 -6.25
C GLY A 162 12.75 6.94 -7.77
N ARG A 163 12.64 8.09 -8.43
CA ARG A 163 12.78 8.21 -9.88
C ARG A 163 14.24 8.44 -10.32
N GLU A 164 14.57 8.04 -11.51
CA GLU A 164 15.78 8.50 -12.21
C GLU A 164 15.55 9.95 -12.78
N PRO A 165 16.56 10.84 -12.78
CA PRO A 165 17.95 10.63 -12.36
C PRO A 165 18.28 11.14 -10.95
N ASP A 166 17.30 11.66 -10.19
CA ASP A 166 17.54 12.41 -8.96
C ASP A 166 17.15 11.64 -7.67
N HIS A 167 16.63 10.42 -7.81
CA HIS A 167 16.18 9.55 -6.72
C HIS A 167 15.09 10.15 -5.82
N LEU A 168 14.37 11.16 -6.29
CA LEU A 168 13.26 11.74 -5.55
C LEU A 168 12.05 10.78 -5.55
N CYS A 169 11.53 10.52 -4.37
CA CYS A 169 10.30 9.77 -4.17
C CYS A 169 9.07 10.66 -4.29
N GLN A 170 7.93 10.08 -4.64
CA GLN A 170 6.64 10.78 -4.58
C GLN A 170 6.39 11.33 -3.17
N PRO A 171 5.69 12.49 -3.03
CA PRO A 171 5.51 13.18 -1.77
C PRO A 171 4.88 12.32 -0.68
N MET A 172 5.34 12.50 0.55
CA MET A 172 4.69 11.96 1.74
C MET A 172 3.47 12.81 2.13
N THR A 173 2.49 12.20 2.78
CA THR A 173 1.25 12.86 3.21
C THR A 173 0.85 12.39 4.61
N LEU A 174 0.56 13.33 5.51
CA LEU A 174 -0.09 13.06 6.78
C LEU A 174 -1.59 13.36 6.65
N CYS A 175 -2.40 12.31 6.56
CA CYS A 175 -3.84 12.46 6.54
C CYS A 175 -4.40 12.86 7.91
N PHE A 176 -5.54 13.56 7.92
CA PHE A 176 -6.19 13.97 9.16
C PHE A 176 -7.71 14.05 9.00
N ARG A 177 -8.40 14.18 10.13
CA ARG A 177 -9.85 14.33 10.20
C ARG A 177 -10.26 15.52 11.04
N LEU A 178 -11.29 16.23 10.57
CA LEU A 178 -12.00 17.22 11.36
C LEU A 178 -13.35 16.64 11.80
N GLY A 179 -13.61 16.75 13.09
CA GLY A 179 -14.91 16.42 13.68
C GLY A 179 -15.76 17.66 13.93
N ASN A 180 -17.05 17.43 14.17
CA ASN A 180 -18.06 18.47 14.40
C ASN A 180 -18.16 19.50 13.26
N VAL A 181 -18.13 19.01 12.03
CA VAL A 181 -18.28 19.80 10.80
C VAL A 181 -19.75 19.77 10.37
N ASP A 182 -20.34 20.92 10.10
CA ASP A 182 -21.56 20.98 9.30
C ASP A 182 -21.20 20.70 7.83
N VAL A 183 -21.21 19.43 7.48
CA VAL A 183 -20.77 18.94 6.17
C VAL A 183 -21.63 19.55 5.05
N GLU A 184 -22.93 19.73 5.26
CA GLU A 184 -23.83 20.26 4.24
C GLU A 184 -23.58 21.77 4.00
N ALA A 185 -23.36 22.54 5.06
CA ALA A 185 -22.95 23.94 4.93
C ALA A 185 -21.61 24.07 4.21
N PHE A 186 -20.63 23.25 4.61
CA PHE A 186 -19.30 23.25 3.99
C PHE A 186 -19.35 22.93 2.49
N TYR A 187 -20.12 21.91 2.09
CA TYR A 187 -20.20 21.50 0.67
C TYR A 187 -20.86 22.57 -0.22
N ARG A 188 -21.70 23.46 0.33
CA ARG A 188 -22.24 24.59 -0.45
C ARG A 188 -21.19 25.63 -0.81
N THR A 189 -20.16 25.81 0.03
CA THR A 189 -19.11 26.83 -0.16
C THR A 189 -17.74 26.22 -0.49
N LYS A 190 -17.67 24.90 -0.64
CA LYS A 190 -16.41 24.14 -0.86
C LYS A 190 -15.61 24.68 -2.05
N GLU A 191 -16.25 24.93 -3.18
CA GLU A 191 -15.51 25.35 -4.38
C GLU A 191 -15.02 26.79 -4.28
N ASP A 192 -15.75 27.68 -3.61
CA ASP A 192 -15.32 29.04 -3.28
C ASP A 192 -14.10 28.99 -2.32
N MET A 193 -14.18 28.18 -1.27
CA MET A 193 -13.07 27.98 -0.35
C MET A 193 -11.82 27.45 -1.06
N LYS A 194 -11.98 26.48 -1.96
CA LYS A 194 -10.87 25.95 -2.77
C LYS A 194 -10.27 27.00 -3.70
N GLN A 195 -11.09 27.86 -4.29
CA GLN A 195 -10.63 28.95 -5.13
C GLN A 195 -9.78 29.95 -4.30
N LYS A 196 -10.27 30.33 -3.12
CA LYS A 196 -9.52 31.17 -2.18
C LYS A 196 -8.19 30.52 -1.76
N TYR A 197 -8.18 29.18 -1.58
CA TYR A 197 -6.95 28.45 -1.26
C TYR A 197 -5.92 28.56 -2.39
N ARG A 198 -6.34 28.33 -3.65
CA ARG A 198 -5.46 28.47 -4.83
C ARG A 198 -4.91 29.90 -4.96
N GLU A 199 -5.73 30.92 -4.69
CA GLU A 199 -5.32 32.32 -4.71
C GLU A 199 -4.31 32.66 -3.62
N ALA A 200 -4.55 32.22 -2.39
CA ALA A 200 -3.62 32.39 -1.26
C ALA A 200 -2.29 31.66 -1.54
N LYS A 201 -2.37 30.46 -2.13
CA LYS A 201 -1.19 29.71 -2.59
C LYS A 201 -0.40 30.48 -3.65
N ALA A 202 -1.06 31.06 -4.63
CA ALA A 202 -0.42 31.85 -5.70
C ALA A 202 0.26 33.11 -5.15
N ARG A 203 -0.23 33.69 -4.05
CA ARG A 203 0.41 34.81 -3.34
C ARG A 203 1.54 34.39 -2.40
N GLY A 204 1.81 33.10 -2.23
CA GLY A 204 2.85 32.57 -1.33
C GLY A 204 2.51 32.67 0.16
N GLU A 205 1.22 32.71 0.50
CA GLU A 205 0.71 32.82 1.88
C GLU A 205 0.63 31.47 2.60
N LEU A 206 0.78 30.35 1.86
CA LEU A 206 0.63 29.00 2.37
C LEU A 206 1.92 28.19 2.22
N ILE A 207 2.35 27.53 3.30
CA ILE A 207 3.55 26.68 3.31
C ILE A 207 3.31 25.32 2.62
N ASN A 208 2.06 24.80 2.63
CA ASN A 208 1.74 23.55 2.00
C ASN A 208 2.03 23.62 0.49
N PRO A 209 2.90 22.76 -0.08
CA PRO A 209 3.21 22.81 -1.52
C PRO A 209 2.03 22.42 -2.42
N ARG A 210 1.02 21.71 -1.89
CA ARG A 210 -0.10 21.21 -2.68
C ARG A 210 -0.93 22.35 -3.27
N GLU A 211 -1.36 22.13 -4.50
CA GLU A 211 -2.11 23.12 -5.32
C GLU A 211 -3.56 23.30 -4.90
N ASP A 212 -4.16 22.30 -4.23
CA ASP A 212 -5.58 22.31 -3.83
C ASP A 212 -5.80 21.49 -2.55
N VAL A 213 -6.97 21.66 -1.93
CA VAL A 213 -7.41 20.89 -0.76
C VAL A 213 -8.12 19.61 -1.20
N LEU A 214 -7.48 18.46 -1.00
CA LEU A 214 -8.08 17.14 -1.23
C LEU A 214 -8.75 16.64 0.03
N LEU A 215 -10.08 16.48 -0.04
CA LEU A 215 -10.91 16.10 1.10
C LEU A 215 -12.06 15.19 0.69
N PHE A 216 -12.57 14.43 1.64
CA PHE A 216 -13.63 13.46 1.45
C PHE A 216 -14.66 13.56 2.59
N LYS A 217 -15.93 13.29 2.28
CA LYS A 217 -16.99 13.13 3.28
C LYS A 217 -16.81 11.77 3.97
N SER A 218 -16.39 11.76 5.23
CA SER A 218 -16.21 10.51 6.00
C SER A 218 -17.51 9.69 6.06
N PRO A 219 -17.44 8.36 6.20
CA PRO A 219 -18.59 7.55 6.60
C PRO A 219 -19.15 7.96 7.97
N ILE A 220 -18.31 8.50 8.86
CA ILE A 220 -18.73 9.00 10.18
C ILE A 220 -19.48 10.32 10.01
N HIS A 221 -20.64 10.45 10.68
CA HIS A 221 -21.45 11.66 10.64
C HIS A 221 -20.68 12.88 11.16
N ASN A 222 -20.81 14.04 10.50
CA ASN A 222 -20.14 15.29 10.83
C ASN A 222 -18.61 15.21 10.92
N VAL A 223 -18.00 14.29 10.18
CA VAL A 223 -16.56 14.14 10.05
C VAL A 223 -16.13 14.31 8.61
N MET A 224 -15.06 15.08 8.40
CA MET A 224 -14.39 15.20 7.10
C MET A 224 -12.97 14.64 7.19
N HIS A 225 -12.58 13.93 6.15
CA HIS A 225 -11.26 13.33 5.97
C HIS A 225 -10.44 14.11 4.95
N PHE A 226 -9.17 14.33 5.25
CA PHE A 226 -8.25 15.14 4.45
C PHE A 226 -7.00 14.34 4.06
N ASN A 227 -6.71 14.33 2.75
CA ASN A 227 -5.46 13.85 2.18
C ASN A 227 -4.77 15.03 1.48
N THR A 228 -4.45 16.09 2.25
CA THR A 228 -4.11 17.41 1.72
C THR A 228 -2.66 17.80 1.94
N THR A 229 -2.03 17.41 3.05
CA THR A 229 -0.62 17.73 3.28
C THR A 229 0.28 17.16 2.20
N ARG A 230 1.40 17.83 1.92
CA ARG A 230 2.38 17.36 0.93
C ARG A 230 3.78 17.70 1.40
N VAL A 231 4.60 16.67 1.60
CA VAL A 231 6.00 16.84 1.96
C VAL A 231 6.85 16.25 0.84
N VAL A 232 7.74 17.08 0.28
CA VAL A 232 8.54 16.79 -0.91
C VAL A 232 10.04 16.80 -0.60
N LYS A 233 10.85 16.20 -1.46
CA LYS A 233 12.33 16.24 -1.42
C LYS A 233 12.97 15.67 -0.16
N LEU A 234 12.29 14.75 0.50
CA LEU A 234 12.80 14.03 1.66
C LEU A 234 12.83 12.53 1.37
N ASP A 235 13.84 11.84 1.87
CA ASP A 235 13.99 10.39 1.76
C ASP A 235 13.10 9.67 2.79
N PRO A 236 12.08 8.91 2.37
CA PRO A 236 11.18 8.20 3.27
C PRO A 236 11.84 7.00 3.99
N THR A 237 13.09 6.69 3.69
CA THR A 237 13.87 5.63 4.34
C THR A 237 14.90 6.18 5.33
N ASN A 238 15.11 7.50 5.33
CA ASN A 238 16.00 8.19 6.27
C ASN A 238 15.21 8.67 7.49
N PRO A 239 15.55 8.23 8.73
CA PRO A 239 14.78 8.57 9.92
C PRO A 239 14.79 10.07 10.26
N GLU A 240 15.86 10.81 9.94
CA GLU A 240 15.89 12.26 10.13
C GLU A 240 14.93 13.00 9.19
N ASP A 241 14.86 12.55 7.92
CA ASP A 241 13.97 13.12 6.93
C ASP A 241 12.51 12.78 7.21
N VAL A 242 12.21 11.55 7.64
CA VAL A 242 10.87 11.18 8.09
C VAL A 242 10.45 12.00 9.30
N THR A 243 11.35 12.24 10.27
CA THR A 243 11.08 13.11 11.43
C THR A 243 10.75 14.54 10.99
N LYS A 244 11.53 15.11 10.08
CA LYS A 244 11.23 16.45 9.51
C LYS A 244 9.89 16.45 8.78
N ALA A 245 9.59 15.41 8.02
CA ALA A 245 8.33 15.26 7.28
C ALA A 245 7.13 15.23 8.22
N GLU A 246 7.19 14.47 9.31
CA GLU A 246 6.16 14.39 10.34
C GLU A 246 5.89 15.74 11.00
N ILE A 247 6.94 16.49 11.35
CA ILE A 247 6.81 17.81 11.98
C ILE A 247 6.22 18.79 10.98
N PHE A 248 6.77 18.89 9.79
CA PHE A 248 6.33 19.84 8.77
C PHE A 248 4.89 19.57 8.30
N ALA A 249 4.50 18.29 8.19
CA ALA A 249 3.12 17.95 7.85
C ALA A 249 2.12 18.39 8.94
N ARG A 250 2.52 18.36 10.22
CA ARG A 250 1.67 18.90 11.33
C ARG A 250 1.52 20.40 11.28
N ASP A 251 2.56 21.13 10.87
CA ASP A 251 2.47 22.57 10.64
C ASP A 251 1.52 22.89 9.48
N GLN A 252 1.59 22.12 8.40
CA GLN A 252 0.62 22.21 7.29
C GLN A 252 -0.81 21.93 7.74
N ILE A 253 -1.04 20.95 8.63
CA ILE A 253 -2.39 20.68 9.16
C ILE A 253 -2.95 21.91 9.89
N ARG A 254 -2.16 22.56 10.73
CA ARG A 254 -2.58 23.79 11.43
C ARG A 254 -2.94 24.89 10.44
N GLU A 255 -2.06 25.16 9.49
CA GLU A 255 -2.30 26.15 8.44
C GLU A 255 -3.59 25.89 7.67
N ILE A 256 -3.81 24.64 7.24
CA ILE A 256 -5.02 24.23 6.49
C ILE A 256 -6.27 24.44 7.33
N ILE A 257 -6.27 24.05 8.60
CA ILE A 257 -7.42 24.23 9.51
C ILE A 257 -7.72 25.71 9.70
N ASP A 258 -6.71 26.53 9.99
CA ASP A 258 -6.87 27.97 10.20
C ASP A 258 -7.40 28.67 8.93
N PHE A 259 -6.85 28.28 7.77
CA PHE A 259 -7.31 28.78 6.48
C PHE A 259 -8.77 28.42 6.22
N MET A 260 -9.14 27.15 6.46
CA MET A 260 -10.49 26.65 6.18
C MET A 260 -11.53 27.27 7.11
N LYS A 261 -11.23 27.42 8.41
CA LYS A 261 -12.12 28.11 9.36
C LYS A 261 -12.40 29.57 8.99
N LYS A 262 -11.41 30.23 8.38
CA LYS A 262 -11.54 31.62 7.93
C LYS A 262 -12.33 31.77 6.64
N ASN A 263 -12.35 30.75 5.77
CA ASN A 263 -12.78 30.87 4.39
C ASN A 263 -13.90 29.91 3.97
N GLY A 264 -14.27 28.94 4.81
CA GLY A 264 -15.31 27.93 4.53
C GLY A 264 -16.41 27.98 5.60
N ASP A 265 -17.65 27.71 5.18
CA ASP A 265 -18.79 27.62 6.09
C ASP A 265 -18.83 26.28 6.81
N GLY A 266 -19.57 26.21 7.92
CA GLY A 266 -19.80 24.94 8.65
C GLY A 266 -18.59 24.41 9.45
N LEU A 267 -17.56 25.23 9.60
CA LEU A 267 -16.30 24.88 10.28
C LEU A 267 -16.10 25.61 11.61
N ASP A 268 -17.03 26.47 12.03
CA ASP A 268 -16.89 27.34 13.21
C ASP A 268 -16.59 26.55 14.49
N ASN A 269 -17.24 25.41 14.67
CA ASN A 269 -17.11 24.56 15.84
C ASN A 269 -16.29 23.29 15.57
N CYS A 270 -15.64 23.19 14.41
CA CYS A 270 -14.86 22.00 14.11
C CYS A 270 -13.58 21.95 14.95
N PHE A 271 -13.11 20.73 15.18
CA PHE A 271 -11.85 20.47 15.87
C PHE A 271 -11.05 19.39 15.13
N LEU A 272 -9.74 19.38 15.31
CA LEU A 272 -8.89 18.29 14.84
C LEU A 272 -9.23 17.02 15.64
N MET A 273 -9.95 16.11 15.01
CA MET A 273 -10.37 14.85 15.62
C MET A 273 -9.20 13.88 15.75
N SER A 274 -8.45 13.72 14.65
CA SER A 274 -7.27 12.84 14.60
C SER A 274 -6.38 13.21 13.42
N SER A 275 -5.09 12.94 13.55
CA SER A 275 -4.18 12.77 12.42
C SER A 275 -3.73 11.32 12.34
N ALA A 276 -3.20 10.90 11.20
CA ALA A 276 -2.62 9.57 11.04
C ALA A 276 -1.51 9.32 12.06
N ALA A 277 -1.34 8.07 12.47
CA ALA A 277 -0.29 7.66 13.41
C ALA A 277 1.11 7.77 12.80
N GLU A 278 1.20 7.52 11.49
CA GLU A 278 2.44 7.59 10.69
C GLU A 278 2.16 8.38 9.41
N ILE A 279 3.15 9.15 8.96
CA ILE A 279 3.08 9.81 7.64
C ILE A 279 2.95 8.75 6.53
N GLY A 280 2.06 8.98 5.58
CA GLY A 280 1.83 8.08 4.46
C GLY A 280 2.95 8.20 3.42
N VAL A 281 3.68 7.12 3.22
CA VAL A 281 4.74 6.98 2.22
C VAL A 281 4.17 6.37 0.96
N ARG A 282 4.15 7.13 -0.14
CA ARG A 282 3.69 6.65 -1.45
C ARG A 282 4.70 5.78 -2.16
N GLU A 283 5.96 6.16 -2.05
CA GLU A 283 7.08 5.54 -2.74
C GLU A 283 8.30 5.55 -1.84
N SER A 284 9.07 4.47 -1.89
CA SER A 284 10.36 4.31 -1.22
C SER A 284 11.21 3.34 -2.05
N ARG A 285 11.97 2.43 -1.42
CA ARG A 285 12.72 1.41 -2.13
C ARG A 285 11.80 0.47 -2.91
N MET A 286 12.22 0.13 -4.11
CA MET A 286 11.72 -0.97 -4.92
C MET A 286 12.86 -1.95 -5.18
N ILE A 287 12.59 -3.25 -5.21
CA ILE A 287 13.64 -4.24 -5.53
C ILE A 287 14.03 -4.18 -7.01
N VAL A 288 15.25 -4.63 -7.31
CA VAL A 288 15.63 -5.01 -8.68
C VAL A 288 15.42 -6.51 -8.79
N GLY A 289 14.30 -6.88 -9.42
CA GLY A 289 13.87 -8.28 -9.59
C GLY A 289 14.28 -8.88 -10.94
N ASP A 290 13.80 -10.08 -11.19
CA ASP A 290 14.03 -10.79 -12.45
C ASP A 290 13.33 -10.10 -13.65
N TYR A 291 12.30 -9.31 -13.39
CA TYR A 291 11.68 -8.38 -14.34
C TYR A 291 11.39 -7.03 -13.67
N VAL A 292 11.68 -5.95 -14.36
CA VAL A 292 11.29 -4.59 -13.93
C VAL A 292 10.03 -4.20 -14.71
N LEU A 293 8.89 -4.12 -14.03
CA LEU A 293 7.65 -3.61 -14.63
C LEU A 293 7.79 -2.11 -14.91
N THR A 294 7.58 -1.68 -16.14
CA THR A 294 7.81 -0.30 -16.55
C THR A 294 6.53 0.45 -16.86
N GLU A 295 6.58 1.79 -16.78
CA GLU A 295 5.50 2.66 -17.27
C GLU A 295 5.15 2.36 -18.73
N SER A 296 6.15 2.03 -19.55
CA SER A 296 5.95 1.65 -20.95
C SER A 296 5.13 0.38 -21.10
N ASP A 297 5.36 -0.64 -20.25
CA ASP A 297 4.53 -1.86 -20.22
C ASP A 297 3.09 -1.54 -19.85
N CYS A 298 2.89 -0.65 -18.86
CA CYS A 298 1.56 -0.23 -18.44
C CYS A 298 0.81 0.51 -19.57
N ARG A 299 1.47 1.47 -20.21
CA ARG A 299 0.89 2.24 -21.34
C ARG A 299 0.63 1.39 -22.58
N ALA A 300 1.39 0.30 -22.77
CA ALA A 300 1.19 -0.66 -23.84
C ALA A 300 0.11 -1.72 -23.49
N PHE A 301 -0.53 -1.62 -22.33
CA PHE A 301 -1.56 -2.57 -21.84
C PHE A 301 -1.07 -4.03 -21.88
N LYS A 302 0.22 -4.21 -21.58
CA LYS A 302 0.90 -5.49 -21.78
C LYS A 302 0.31 -6.61 -20.92
N LYS A 303 0.09 -7.76 -21.54
CA LYS A 303 -0.32 -9.00 -20.88
C LYS A 303 0.89 -9.93 -20.85
N PHE A 304 1.29 -10.33 -19.65
CA PHE A 304 2.41 -11.24 -19.45
C PHE A 304 1.93 -12.68 -19.32
N GLU A 305 2.67 -13.64 -19.89
CA GLU A 305 2.38 -15.07 -19.76
C GLU A 305 2.41 -15.52 -18.29
N ASP A 306 3.31 -14.95 -17.50
CA ASP A 306 3.45 -15.17 -16.06
C ASP A 306 2.62 -14.18 -15.21
N SER A 307 1.48 -13.71 -15.74
CA SER A 307 0.61 -12.78 -15.05
C SER A 307 0.05 -13.33 -13.74
N ILE A 308 0.03 -12.48 -12.70
CA ILE A 308 -0.51 -12.80 -11.37
C ILE A 308 -1.63 -11.86 -10.92
N SER A 309 -1.78 -10.72 -11.55
CA SER A 309 -2.84 -9.74 -11.27
C SER A 309 -2.98 -8.76 -12.43
N ALA A 310 -4.06 -7.99 -12.44
CA ALA A 310 -4.31 -6.95 -13.43
C ALA A 310 -4.56 -5.59 -12.76
N CYS A 311 -4.20 -4.51 -13.46
CA CYS A 311 -4.40 -3.16 -12.98
C CYS A 311 -4.74 -2.20 -14.13
N ASN A 312 -5.66 -1.27 -13.88
CA ASN A 312 -5.98 -0.15 -14.77
C ASN A 312 -6.15 1.17 -14.01
N TYR A 313 -5.67 1.23 -12.76
CA TYR A 313 -5.61 2.51 -12.08
C TYR A 313 -4.67 3.43 -12.84
N ASP A 314 -5.04 4.71 -12.97
CA ASP A 314 -4.25 5.71 -13.68
C ASP A 314 -2.80 5.76 -13.18
N ILE A 315 -1.88 6.13 -14.07
CA ILE A 315 -0.50 6.42 -13.66
C ILE A 315 -0.54 7.80 -13.00
N ASP A 316 -0.69 7.79 -11.67
CA ASP A 316 -0.91 8.95 -10.80
C ASP A 316 0.41 9.38 -10.15
N ILE A 317 1.21 10.17 -10.86
CA ILE A 317 2.51 10.65 -10.39
C ILE A 317 2.34 12.01 -9.71
N HIS A 318 2.43 12.01 -8.38
CA HIS A 318 2.55 13.25 -7.60
C HIS A 318 3.95 13.83 -7.75
N ASN A 319 4.05 15.10 -8.17
CA ASN A 319 5.33 15.74 -8.43
C ASN A 319 6.23 15.72 -7.16
N PRO A 320 7.39 15.06 -7.21
CA PRO A 320 8.31 14.97 -6.08
C PRO A 320 9.04 16.28 -5.77
N GLU A 321 9.00 17.27 -6.66
CA GLU A 321 9.66 18.56 -6.47
C GLU A 321 8.76 19.64 -5.89
N GLY A 322 7.43 19.46 -5.93
CA GLY A 322 6.51 20.51 -5.46
C GLY A 322 5.05 20.25 -5.74
N ALA A 323 4.37 21.25 -6.30
CA ALA A 323 2.98 21.18 -6.69
C ALA A 323 2.77 20.35 -7.97
N GLY A 324 1.54 19.91 -8.16
CA GLY A 324 1.11 19.21 -9.37
C GLY A 324 1.09 17.71 -9.24
N THR A 325 0.26 17.11 -10.07
CA THR A 325 0.11 15.66 -10.23
C THR A 325 -0.12 15.41 -11.72
N SER A 326 0.61 14.48 -12.32
CA SER A 326 0.39 14.04 -13.68
C SER A 326 -0.43 12.76 -13.70
N HIS A 327 -1.36 12.64 -14.63
CA HIS A 327 -2.23 11.47 -14.77
C HIS A 327 -2.16 10.92 -16.19
N TYR A 328 -2.14 9.60 -16.29
CA TYR A 328 -2.45 8.89 -17.51
C TYR A 328 -3.59 7.92 -17.25
N PHE A 329 -4.77 8.24 -17.76
CA PHE A 329 -5.96 7.42 -17.61
C PHE A 329 -6.01 6.34 -18.69
N PHE A 330 -6.27 5.10 -18.27
CA PHE A 330 -6.43 3.98 -19.19
C PHE A 330 -7.76 4.12 -19.94
N PRO A 331 -7.79 3.82 -21.25
CA PRO A 331 -9.05 3.71 -21.99
C PRO A 331 -9.96 2.62 -21.42
N GLU A 332 -11.26 2.75 -21.63
CA GLU A 332 -12.21 1.71 -21.24
C GLU A 332 -11.87 0.39 -21.93
N GLY A 333 -11.89 -0.68 -21.17
CA GLY A 333 -11.53 -2.02 -21.62
C GLY A 333 -10.03 -2.36 -21.47
N GLU A 334 -9.18 -1.34 -21.35
CA GLU A 334 -7.74 -1.55 -21.25
C GLU A 334 -7.26 -1.71 -19.81
N TYR A 335 -6.27 -2.54 -19.62
CA TYR A 335 -5.53 -2.80 -18.40
C TYR A 335 -4.20 -3.45 -18.74
N TYR A 336 -3.25 -3.40 -17.84
CA TYR A 336 -2.02 -4.20 -17.93
C TYR A 336 -2.03 -5.31 -16.88
N THR A 337 -1.08 -6.25 -16.99
CA THR A 337 -0.92 -7.29 -15.98
C THR A 337 0.43 -7.16 -15.27
N VAL A 338 0.52 -7.68 -14.05
CA VAL A 338 1.75 -7.73 -13.25
C VAL A 338 2.39 -9.11 -13.42
N PRO A 339 3.65 -9.21 -13.88
CA PRO A 339 4.30 -10.50 -14.05
C PRO A 339 4.84 -11.03 -12.71
N TYR A 340 4.78 -12.34 -12.51
CA TYR A 340 5.34 -13.03 -11.33
C TYR A 340 6.82 -12.68 -11.10
N ARG A 341 7.60 -12.60 -12.17
CA ARG A 341 9.04 -12.28 -12.12
C ARG A 341 9.36 -10.92 -11.48
N SER A 342 8.39 -10.00 -11.38
CA SER A 342 8.57 -8.73 -10.66
C SER A 342 8.59 -8.89 -9.13
N LEU A 343 8.22 -10.06 -8.61
CA LEU A 343 8.22 -10.36 -7.19
C LEU A 343 9.52 -11.03 -6.73
N ILE A 344 10.36 -11.48 -7.66
CA ILE A 344 11.54 -12.31 -7.40
C ILE A 344 12.78 -11.44 -7.29
N PRO A 345 13.39 -11.26 -6.10
CA PRO A 345 14.65 -10.55 -5.95
C PRO A 345 15.81 -11.32 -6.57
N LYS A 346 16.81 -10.60 -7.13
CA LYS A 346 17.90 -11.25 -7.89
C LYS A 346 18.82 -12.14 -7.07
N THR A 347 19.02 -11.84 -5.80
CA THR A 347 20.11 -12.41 -4.97
C THR A 347 19.64 -13.36 -3.89
N VAL A 348 18.34 -13.60 -3.78
CA VAL A 348 17.74 -14.49 -2.78
C VAL A 348 16.74 -15.42 -3.46
N ASN A 349 16.76 -16.71 -3.11
CA ASN A 349 15.97 -17.75 -3.74
C ASN A 349 14.84 -18.32 -2.88
N ASN A 350 14.75 -17.93 -1.60
CA ASN A 350 13.68 -18.32 -0.67
C ASN A 350 12.87 -17.11 -0.16
N MET A 351 12.85 -16.05 -0.95
CA MET A 351 12.05 -14.84 -0.64
C MET A 351 11.29 -14.35 -1.88
N LEU A 352 10.08 -13.84 -1.66
CA LEU A 352 9.33 -13.00 -2.59
C LEU A 352 9.13 -11.62 -1.97
N VAL A 353 8.91 -10.63 -2.82
CA VAL A 353 8.55 -9.26 -2.40
C VAL A 353 7.17 -8.94 -2.95
N ALA A 354 6.29 -8.38 -2.11
CA ALA A 354 4.95 -8.01 -2.51
C ALA A 354 4.53 -6.63 -1.95
N GLY A 355 3.60 -5.98 -2.63
CA GLY A 355 3.16 -4.64 -2.27
C GLY A 355 3.73 -3.57 -3.20
N ARG A 356 3.86 -2.33 -2.71
CA ARG A 356 4.32 -1.19 -3.53
C ARG A 356 5.82 -1.24 -3.88
N CYS A 357 6.58 -2.14 -3.27
CA CYS A 357 8.03 -2.27 -3.40
C CYS A 357 8.49 -3.41 -4.32
N ILE A 358 7.58 -4.02 -5.11
CA ILE A 358 7.97 -4.97 -6.16
C ILE A 358 8.88 -4.31 -7.20
N SER A 359 9.50 -5.12 -8.03
CA SER A 359 10.41 -4.63 -9.07
C SER A 359 9.67 -3.86 -10.16
N SER A 360 9.81 -2.54 -10.15
CA SER A 360 9.23 -1.65 -11.14
C SER A 360 9.99 -0.33 -11.27
N ASP A 361 9.62 0.46 -12.27
CA ASP A 361 10.01 1.86 -12.34
C ASP A 361 9.01 2.77 -11.59
N HIS A 362 9.38 4.04 -11.43
CA HIS A 362 8.59 5.07 -10.77
C HIS A 362 7.17 5.23 -11.36
N GLY A 363 7.03 5.18 -12.68
CA GLY A 363 5.75 5.35 -13.36
C GLY A 363 4.81 4.16 -13.16
N ALA A 364 5.30 2.93 -13.32
CA ALA A 364 4.50 1.73 -13.06
C ALA A 364 4.08 1.66 -11.58
N GLN A 365 5.00 2.00 -10.65
CA GLN A 365 4.72 2.05 -9.22
C GLN A 365 3.57 3.02 -8.90
N ALA A 366 3.50 4.15 -9.56
CA ALA A 366 2.43 5.13 -9.37
C ALA A 366 1.03 4.58 -9.68
N SER A 367 0.94 3.57 -10.54
CA SER A 367 -0.32 2.90 -10.90
C SER A 367 -0.65 1.73 -9.96
N TYR A 368 0.18 0.70 -9.86
CA TYR A 368 -0.19 -0.53 -9.14
C TYR A 368 -0.18 -0.41 -7.61
N ARG A 369 0.41 0.64 -7.01
CA ARG A 369 0.55 0.80 -5.54
C ARG A 369 -0.76 0.96 -4.78
N ILE A 370 -1.90 1.00 -5.43
CA ILE A 370 -3.21 1.10 -4.78
C ILE A 370 -3.54 -0.17 -3.99
N MET A 371 -4.28 -0.02 -2.88
CA MET A 371 -4.62 -1.13 -1.98
C MET A 371 -5.25 -2.34 -2.69
N PRO A 372 -6.21 -2.16 -3.63
CA PRO A 372 -6.76 -3.27 -4.39
C PRO A 372 -5.71 -4.10 -5.13
N SER A 373 -4.83 -3.44 -5.88
CA SER A 373 -3.79 -4.13 -6.67
C SER A 373 -2.73 -4.80 -5.78
N VAL A 374 -2.23 -4.11 -4.74
CA VAL A 374 -1.21 -4.71 -3.87
C VAL A 374 -1.76 -5.86 -3.03
N CYS A 375 -3.07 -5.90 -2.77
CA CYS A 375 -3.72 -7.05 -2.15
C CYS A 375 -3.66 -8.28 -3.06
N CYS A 376 -4.02 -8.12 -4.34
CA CYS A 376 -3.93 -9.20 -5.34
C CYS A 376 -2.49 -9.68 -5.55
N ILE A 377 -1.52 -8.76 -5.60
CA ILE A 377 -0.09 -9.08 -5.69
C ILE A 377 0.34 -9.88 -4.45
N GLY A 378 -0.14 -9.52 -3.26
CA GLY A 378 0.11 -10.25 -2.02
C GLY A 378 -0.48 -11.65 -2.03
N GLU A 379 -1.74 -11.79 -2.47
CA GLU A 379 -2.39 -13.11 -2.61
C GLU A 379 -1.57 -14.03 -3.52
N ALA A 380 -1.12 -13.52 -4.65
CA ALA A 380 -0.29 -14.28 -5.58
C ALA A 380 1.07 -14.66 -4.97
N ALA A 381 1.72 -13.74 -4.25
CA ALA A 381 2.97 -14.03 -3.55
C ALA A 381 2.79 -15.12 -2.49
N GLY A 382 1.64 -15.13 -1.78
CA GLY A 382 1.31 -16.14 -0.78
C GLY A 382 1.14 -17.54 -1.38
N VAL A 383 0.40 -17.67 -2.50
CA VAL A 383 0.28 -18.94 -3.22
C VAL A 383 1.63 -19.40 -3.76
N ALA A 384 2.38 -18.48 -4.39
CA ALA A 384 3.67 -18.80 -5.00
C ALA A 384 4.71 -19.29 -3.97
N ILE A 385 4.81 -18.62 -2.82
CA ILE A 385 5.75 -18.99 -1.76
C ILE A 385 5.35 -20.33 -1.12
N ALA A 386 4.04 -20.63 -1.01
CA ALA A 386 3.55 -21.90 -0.53
C ALA A 386 3.89 -23.05 -1.51
N LEU A 387 3.77 -22.81 -2.82
CA LEU A 387 4.21 -23.77 -3.83
C LEU A 387 5.71 -24.05 -3.72
N ALA A 388 6.53 -23.02 -3.57
CA ALA A 388 7.97 -23.16 -3.34
C ALA A 388 8.26 -24.00 -2.10
N ALA A 389 7.57 -23.73 -0.99
CA ALA A 389 7.74 -24.45 0.28
C ALA A 389 7.32 -25.94 0.15
N LYS A 390 6.16 -26.22 -0.41
CA LYS A 390 5.67 -27.60 -0.62
C LYS A 390 6.61 -28.42 -1.49
N ASN A 391 7.12 -27.82 -2.57
CA ASN A 391 7.99 -28.48 -3.54
C ASN A 391 9.49 -28.43 -3.14
N ARG A 392 9.82 -27.73 -2.04
CA ARG A 392 11.21 -27.51 -1.57
C ARG A 392 12.12 -26.99 -2.67
N THR A 393 11.64 -25.97 -3.39
CA THR A 393 12.32 -25.37 -4.53
C THR A 393 12.54 -23.87 -4.31
N GLY A 394 13.45 -23.27 -5.07
CA GLY A 394 13.61 -21.82 -5.08
C GLY A 394 12.39 -21.12 -5.71
N THR A 395 12.14 -19.88 -5.33
CA THR A 395 11.01 -19.08 -5.83
C THR A 395 11.01 -18.92 -7.36
N ARG A 396 12.17 -18.99 -8.02
CA ARG A 396 12.30 -18.95 -9.48
C ARG A 396 11.81 -20.22 -10.19
N ASN A 397 11.72 -21.34 -9.47
CA ASN A 397 11.52 -22.66 -10.04
C ASN A 397 10.11 -23.23 -9.79
N ILE A 398 9.16 -22.40 -9.36
CA ILE A 398 7.77 -22.83 -9.22
C ILE A 398 7.10 -22.97 -10.60
N ASP A 399 6.08 -23.82 -10.68
CA ASP A 399 5.23 -23.88 -11.86
C ASP A 399 4.24 -22.70 -11.85
N VAL A 400 4.45 -21.76 -12.78
CA VAL A 400 3.59 -20.58 -12.92
C VAL A 400 2.19 -20.94 -13.38
N ASN A 401 2.00 -22.02 -14.16
CA ASN A 401 0.68 -22.45 -14.58
C ASN A 401 -0.13 -23.00 -13.39
N GLU A 402 0.54 -23.72 -12.48
CA GLU A 402 -0.06 -24.18 -11.23
C GLU A 402 -0.45 -22.97 -10.35
N LEU A 403 0.46 -21.99 -10.18
CA LEU A 403 0.17 -20.73 -9.48
C LEU A 403 -1.09 -20.04 -10.04
N GLN A 404 -1.14 -19.85 -11.36
CA GLN A 404 -2.27 -19.21 -12.04
C GLN A 404 -3.58 -20.01 -11.89
N SER A 405 -3.49 -21.33 -11.91
CA SER A 405 -4.65 -22.22 -11.71
C SER A 405 -5.24 -22.05 -10.31
N ILE A 406 -4.39 -22.02 -9.28
CA ILE A 406 -4.79 -21.83 -7.88
C ILE A 406 -5.40 -20.42 -7.69
N LEU A 407 -4.77 -19.38 -8.25
CA LEU A 407 -5.30 -18.01 -8.17
C LEU A 407 -6.71 -17.90 -8.77
N ARG A 408 -6.93 -18.51 -9.97
CA ARG A 408 -8.26 -18.56 -10.58
C ARG A 408 -9.27 -19.35 -9.73
N HIS A 409 -8.83 -20.45 -9.11
CA HIS A 409 -9.66 -21.23 -8.19
C HIS A 409 -10.13 -20.40 -6.99
N TYR A 410 -9.29 -19.50 -6.47
CA TYR A 410 -9.65 -18.55 -5.42
C TYR A 410 -10.41 -17.32 -5.91
N GLY A 411 -10.74 -17.26 -7.18
CA GLY A 411 -11.53 -16.18 -7.78
C GLY A 411 -10.73 -14.94 -8.14
N ALA A 412 -9.40 -15.00 -8.12
CA ALA A 412 -8.57 -13.89 -8.55
C ALA A 412 -8.68 -13.66 -10.08
N PHE A 413 -8.68 -12.39 -10.49
CA PHE A 413 -8.59 -12.00 -11.89
C PHE A 413 -7.12 -11.74 -12.25
N ILE A 414 -6.53 -12.58 -13.07
CA ILE A 414 -5.11 -12.48 -13.46
C ILE A 414 -4.89 -11.86 -14.85
N GLY A 415 -5.96 -11.52 -15.57
CA GLY A 415 -5.91 -10.72 -16.80
C GLY A 415 -5.50 -11.44 -18.08
N ILE A 416 -5.39 -12.78 -18.05
CA ILE A 416 -5.08 -13.65 -19.20
C ILE A 416 -5.98 -14.87 -19.24
#